data_681e7c5f23143629b3b0e61d7e824c10
#
_entry.id   681e7c5f23143629b3b0e61d7e824c10
#
_cell.length_a   1.000
_cell.length_b   1.000
_cell.length_c   1.000
_cell.angle_alpha   90.00
_cell.angle_beta   90.00
_cell.angle_gamma   90.00
#
_symmetry.space_group_name_H-M   'P 1'
#
loop_
_entity.id
_entity.type
_entity.pdbx_description
1 polymer ?
#
loop_
_entity_poly.entity_id
_entity_poly.type
_entity_poly.pdbx_seq_one_letter_code
_entity_poly.pdbx_strand_id
1 'polypeptide(L)'
;MEDQGIIALFFKRSEQAIEETDKKYGGYCYSIAYNILSNREDSEESVSDTYLAAWNTIPPRRPNFLNAFLAKMTRHISIDRWRKLSAKKRGGGEIILALEELDECVDTHNVETELAKMELTRVLNAFLSSLPETERNVFLCRY
;
A
#
# COMPACT_ATOMS: atom_id res chain seq x y z
N MET A 1 -1.95 17.65 12.62
CA MET A 1 -0.51 17.85 12.82
C MET A 1 0.19 17.77 11.47
N GLU A 2 1.18 18.59 11.26
CA GLU A 2 1.95 18.56 10.02
C GLU A 2 2.90 17.37 9.98
N ASP A 3 3.29 16.96 8.77
CA ASP A 3 4.14 15.79 8.56
C ASP A 3 5.47 15.89 9.33
N GLN A 4 6.09 17.07 9.33
CA GLN A 4 7.33 17.29 10.06
C GLN A 4 7.15 17.05 11.56
N GLY A 5 6.01 17.44 12.11
CA GLY A 5 5.67 17.18 13.51
C GLY A 5 5.51 15.71 13.79
N ILE A 6 4.87 14.98 12.89
CA ILE A 6 4.70 13.52 13.02
C ILE A 6 6.06 12.81 12.96
N ILE A 7 6.90 13.21 12.01
CA ILE A 7 8.25 12.65 11.88
C ILE A 7 9.07 12.93 13.16
N ALA A 8 8.96 14.14 13.69
CA ALA A 8 9.63 14.48 14.94
C ALA A 8 9.21 13.58 16.10
N LEU A 9 7.92 13.23 16.16
CA LEU A 9 7.41 12.30 17.19
C LEU A 9 8.01 10.90 17.02
N PHE A 10 8.20 10.43 15.79
CA PHE A 10 8.88 9.16 15.54
C PHE A 10 10.33 9.21 16.03
N PHE A 11 11.03 10.33 15.77
CA PHE A 11 12.41 10.51 16.24
C PHE A 11 12.50 10.53 17.76
N LYS A 12 11.48 11.04 18.44
CA LYS A 12 11.39 11.04 19.90
C LYS A 12 10.96 9.70 20.46
N ARG A 13 10.62 8.74 19.61
CA ARG A 13 10.08 7.44 19.97
C ARG A 13 8.80 7.54 20.80
N SER A 14 7.95 8.50 20.42
CA SER A 14 6.65 8.71 21.07
C SER A 14 5.58 7.91 20.38
N GLU A 15 4.78 7.18 21.15
CA GLU A 15 3.64 6.42 20.64
C GLU A 15 2.60 7.34 19.99
N GLN A 16 2.59 8.62 20.37
CA GLN A 16 1.71 9.61 19.76
C GLN A 16 1.98 9.77 18.26
N ALA A 17 3.19 9.43 17.79
CA ALA A 17 3.50 9.42 16.36
C ALA A 17 2.54 8.53 15.58
N ILE A 18 2.27 7.33 16.10
CA ILE A 18 1.35 6.38 15.48
C ILE A 18 -0.08 6.91 15.51
N GLU A 19 -0.52 7.47 16.63
CA GLU A 19 -1.85 8.05 16.77
C GLU A 19 -2.08 9.19 15.76
N GLU A 20 -1.13 10.09 15.64
CA GLU A 20 -1.22 11.22 14.71
C GLU A 20 -1.16 10.75 13.25
N THR A 21 -0.37 9.73 12.96
CA THR A 21 -0.34 9.13 11.64
C THR A 21 -1.69 8.52 11.29
N ASP A 22 -2.30 7.79 12.22
CA ASP A 22 -3.61 7.18 12.02
C ASP A 22 -4.69 8.23 11.78
N LYS A 23 -4.69 9.30 12.54
CA LYS A 23 -5.65 10.39 12.37
C LYS A 23 -5.53 11.06 11.02
N LYS A 24 -4.32 11.25 10.53
CA LYS A 24 -4.07 11.98 9.28
C LYS A 24 -4.13 11.08 8.05
N TYR A 25 -3.57 9.88 8.12
CA TYR A 25 -3.38 9.00 6.97
C TYR A 25 -4.01 7.62 7.11
N GLY A 26 -4.71 7.33 8.20
CA GLY A 26 -5.31 6.02 8.43
C GLY A 26 -6.27 5.60 7.32
N GLY A 27 -7.18 6.50 6.94
CA GLY A 27 -8.13 6.25 5.85
C GLY A 27 -7.44 6.07 4.51
N TYR A 28 -6.41 6.85 4.24
CA TYR A 28 -5.62 6.78 3.02
C TYR A 28 -4.90 5.42 2.92
N CYS A 29 -4.20 5.02 3.97
CA CYS A 29 -3.52 3.73 4.00
C CYS A 29 -4.51 2.57 3.89
N TYR A 30 -5.64 2.65 4.58
CA TYR A 30 -6.68 1.63 4.50
C TYR A 30 -7.21 1.49 3.07
N SER A 31 -7.45 2.61 2.39
CA SER A 31 -7.92 2.59 1.01
C SER A 31 -6.94 1.87 0.08
N ILE A 32 -5.65 2.13 0.24
CA ILE A 32 -4.61 1.45 -0.54
C ILE A 32 -4.65 -0.06 -0.30
N ALA A 33 -4.67 -0.46 0.96
CA ALA A 33 -4.70 -1.87 1.34
C ALA A 33 -5.97 -2.56 0.84
N TYR A 34 -7.11 -1.93 1.00
CA TYR A 34 -8.39 -2.50 0.59
C TYR A 34 -8.48 -2.65 -0.94
N ASN A 35 -7.94 -1.70 -1.69
CA ASN A 35 -7.92 -1.81 -3.15
C ASN A 35 -7.11 -3.01 -3.63
N ILE A 36 -6.14 -3.45 -2.87
CA ILE A 36 -5.31 -4.62 -3.19
C ILE A 36 -5.92 -5.90 -2.64
N LEU A 37 -6.38 -5.88 -1.40
CA LEU A 37 -6.78 -7.09 -0.67
C LEU A 37 -8.27 -7.38 -0.73
N SER A 38 -9.10 -6.37 -0.91
CA SER A 38 -10.57 -6.48 -0.95
C SER A 38 -11.16 -7.20 0.27
N ASN A 39 -10.48 -7.09 1.41
CA ASN A 39 -10.87 -7.73 2.66
C ASN A 39 -10.58 -6.76 3.80
N ARG A 40 -11.57 -6.54 4.66
CA ARG A 40 -11.47 -5.58 5.75
C ARG A 40 -10.41 -5.96 6.77
N GLU A 41 -10.42 -7.21 7.23
CA GLU A 41 -9.49 -7.67 8.26
C GLU A 41 -8.05 -7.63 7.78
N ASP A 42 -7.80 -8.13 6.58
CA ASP A 42 -6.47 -8.11 5.99
C ASP A 42 -5.99 -6.68 5.73
N SER A 43 -6.90 -5.78 5.34
CA SER A 43 -6.59 -4.38 5.12
C SER A 43 -6.21 -3.68 6.42
N GLU A 44 -6.96 -3.90 7.48
CA GLU A 44 -6.66 -3.34 8.81
C GLU A 44 -5.32 -3.85 9.34
N GLU A 45 -5.04 -5.12 9.16
CA GLU A 45 -3.76 -5.71 9.54
C GLU A 45 -2.60 -5.09 8.76
N SER A 46 -2.77 -4.89 7.46
CA SER A 46 -1.75 -4.25 6.62
C SER A 46 -1.47 -2.82 7.04
N VAL A 47 -2.49 -2.08 7.45
CA VAL A 47 -2.32 -0.72 7.98
C VAL A 47 -1.53 -0.76 9.30
N SER A 48 -1.85 -1.69 10.19
CA SER A 48 -1.12 -1.87 11.44
C SER A 48 0.34 -2.23 11.19
N ASP A 49 0.60 -3.12 10.24
CA ASP A 49 1.95 -3.52 9.85
C ASP A 49 2.72 -2.33 9.25
N THR A 50 2.02 -1.46 8.51
CA THR A 50 2.60 -0.23 7.97
C THR A 50 3.10 0.68 9.09
N TYR A 51 2.29 0.85 10.14
CA TYR A 51 2.69 1.68 11.29
C TYR A 51 3.89 1.08 12.02
N LEU A 52 3.92 -0.22 12.19
CA LEU A 52 5.06 -0.91 12.80
C LEU A 52 6.31 -0.74 11.94
N ALA A 53 6.20 -0.88 10.63
CA ALA A 53 7.31 -0.68 9.71
C ALA A 53 7.83 0.76 9.77
N ALA A 54 6.93 1.74 9.83
CA ALA A 54 7.30 3.14 10.00
C ALA A 54 8.03 3.37 11.33
N TRP A 55 7.52 2.78 12.40
CA TRP A 55 8.15 2.86 13.72
C TRP A 55 9.58 2.32 13.70
N ASN A 56 9.80 1.21 13.00
CA ASN A 56 11.12 0.58 12.92
C ASN A 56 12.07 1.28 11.93
N THR A 57 11.54 2.07 11.02
CA THR A 57 12.32 2.72 9.96
C THR A 57 12.66 4.18 10.31
N ILE A 58 11.76 4.87 10.98
CA ILE A 58 11.94 6.26 11.43
C ILE A 58 12.16 6.26 12.95
N PRO A 59 13.29 6.69 13.51
CA PRO A 59 14.56 6.94 12.84
C PRO A 59 15.27 5.65 12.46
N PRO A 60 16.36 5.70 11.69
CA PRO A 60 17.11 6.89 11.27
C PRO A 60 16.61 7.54 9.99
N ARG A 61 15.76 6.86 9.21
CA ARG A 61 15.28 7.40 7.95
C ARG A 61 14.33 8.57 8.18
N ARG A 62 14.52 9.64 7.40
CA ARG A 62 13.64 10.80 7.43
C ARG A 62 13.00 10.95 6.03
N PRO A 63 11.76 10.53 5.84
CA PRO A 63 11.13 10.66 4.52
C PRO A 63 10.86 12.13 4.17
N ASN A 64 11.06 12.48 2.91
CA ASN A 64 10.74 13.82 2.41
C ASN A 64 9.23 14.02 2.32
N PHE A 65 8.51 12.97 1.93
CA PHE A 65 7.05 12.99 1.82
C PHE A 65 6.50 11.82 2.64
N LEU A 66 5.92 12.13 3.79
CA LEU A 66 5.40 11.11 4.68
C LEU A 66 4.26 10.32 4.04
N ASN A 67 3.38 11.01 3.31
CA ASN A 67 2.27 10.37 2.61
C ASN A 67 2.77 9.35 1.58
N ALA A 68 3.77 9.69 0.78
CA ALA A 68 4.35 8.79 -0.21
C ALA A 68 5.06 7.61 0.45
N PHE A 69 5.76 7.86 1.54
CA PHE A 69 6.44 6.84 2.31
C PHE A 69 5.45 5.81 2.87
N LEU A 70 4.37 6.29 3.50
CA LEU A 70 3.33 5.42 4.03
C LEU A 70 2.60 4.65 2.94
N ALA A 71 2.30 5.31 1.83
CA ALA A 71 1.64 4.69 0.69
C ALA A 71 2.48 3.54 0.12
N LYS A 72 3.77 3.78 -0.06
CA LYS A 72 4.70 2.76 -0.55
C LYS A 72 4.77 1.57 0.39
N MET A 73 4.90 1.81 1.68
CA MET A 73 4.95 0.74 2.68
C MET A 73 3.65 -0.05 2.72
N THR A 74 2.51 0.62 2.73
CA THR A 74 1.21 -0.03 2.75
C THR A 74 1.03 -0.89 1.50
N ARG A 75 1.43 -0.38 0.35
CA ARG A 75 1.34 -1.10 -0.92
C ARG A 75 2.20 -2.36 -0.91
N HIS A 76 3.45 -2.25 -0.51
CA HIS A 76 4.36 -3.40 -0.44
C HIS A 76 3.84 -4.47 0.52
N ILE A 77 3.41 -4.07 1.70
CA ILE A 77 2.88 -5.00 2.71
C ILE A 77 1.61 -5.68 2.20
N SER A 78 0.72 -4.92 1.57
CA SER A 78 -0.54 -5.45 1.03
C SER A 78 -0.30 -6.40 -0.14
N ILE A 79 0.64 -6.07 -1.02
CA ILE A 79 1.01 -6.93 -2.15
C ILE A 79 1.63 -8.23 -1.65
N ASP A 80 2.53 -8.17 -0.66
CA ASP A 80 3.12 -9.37 -0.07
C ASP A 80 2.05 -10.26 0.57
N ARG A 81 1.11 -9.67 1.28
CA ARG A 81 -0.01 -10.39 1.87
C ARG A 81 -0.88 -11.04 0.81
N TRP A 82 -1.16 -10.29 -0.25
CA TRP A 82 -1.95 -10.79 -1.38
C TRP A 82 -1.26 -11.97 -2.05
N ARG A 83 0.07 -11.89 -2.23
CA ARG A 83 0.86 -13.01 -2.79
C ARG A 83 0.73 -14.27 -1.96
N LYS A 84 0.84 -14.14 -0.64
CA LYS A 84 0.71 -15.28 0.27
C LYS A 84 -0.67 -15.90 0.19
N LEU A 85 -1.71 -15.07 0.15
CA LEU A 85 -3.10 -15.52 0.03
C LEU A 85 -3.36 -16.14 -1.34
N SER A 86 -2.73 -15.63 -2.39
CA SER A 86 -2.88 -16.07 -3.77
C SER A 86 -1.93 -17.19 -4.18
N ALA A 87 -0.99 -17.56 -3.32
CA ALA A 87 -0.05 -18.65 -3.61
C ALA A 87 -0.76 -19.97 -3.91
N LYS A 88 -1.98 -20.13 -3.42
CA LYS A 88 -2.85 -21.28 -3.68
C LYS A 88 -3.69 -21.12 -4.94
N LYS A 89 -3.72 -19.92 -5.54
CA LYS A 89 -4.48 -19.61 -6.74
C LYS A 89 -3.52 -19.15 -7.83
N ARG A 90 -3.54 -19.79 -8.97
CA ARG A 90 -2.66 -19.43 -10.07
C ARG A 90 -3.17 -18.18 -10.77
N GLY A 91 -2.27 -17.36 -11.29
CA GLY A 91 -2.57 -16.27 -12.22
C GLY A 91 -2.55 -14.87 -11.66
N GLY A 92 -2.21 -14.67 -10.40
CA GLY A 92 -2.15 -13.33 -9.80
C GLY A 92 -0.81 -12.64 -9.89
N GLY A 93 0.28 -13.40 -10.07
CA GLY A 93 1.65 -12.89 -9.90
C GLY A 93 2.08 -11.81 -10.89
N GLU A 94 1.67 -11.91 -12.15
CA GLU A 94 2.04 -10.94 -13.17
C GLU A 94 1.48 -9.55 -12.92
N ILE A 95 0.23 -9.46 -12.48
CA ILE A 95 -0.39 -8.18 -12.12
C ILE A 95 0.35 -7.54 -10.94
N ILE A 96 0.71 -8.34 -9.96
CA ILE A 96 1.44 -7.87 -8.78
C ILE A 96 2.83 -7.35 -9.16
N LEU A 97 3.53 -8.06 -10.05
CA LEU A 97 4.82 -7.61 -10.55
C LEU A 97 4.70 -6.28 -11.30
N ALA A 98 3.66 -6.12 -12.11
CA ALA A 98 3.42 -4.87 -12.81
C ALA A 98 3.18 -3.71 -11.82
N LEU A 99 2.43 -3.95 -10.75
CA LEU A 99 2.21 -2.94 -9.71
C LEU A 99 3.50 -2.59 -8.97
N GLU A 100 4.36 -3.56 -8.71
CA GLU A 100 5.66 -3.32 -8.09
C GLU A 100 6.59 -2.52 -9.00
N GLU A 101 6.61 -2.82 -10.29
CA GLU A 101 7.38 -2.05 -11.27
C GLU A 101 6.93 -0.60 -11.31
N LEU A 102 5.62 -0.36 -11.30
CA LEU A 102 5.08 0.99 -11.21
C LEU A 102 5.53 1.70 -9.93
N ASP A 103 5.56 0.98 -8.82
CA ASP A 103 6.00 1.52 -7.54
C ASP A 103 7.48 1.95 -7.58
N GLU A 104 8.34 1.14 -8.19
CA GLU A 104 9.74 1.48 -8.36
C GLU A 104 9.94 2.70 -9.26
N CYS A 105 9.17 2.80 -10.33
CA CYS A 105 9.25 3.91 -11.26
C CYS A 105 8.82 5.25 -10.66
N VAL A 106 8.06 5.24 -9.58
CA VAL A 106 7.48 6.44 -8.97
C VAL A 106 8.00 6.72 -7.57
N ASP A 107 9.22 6.30 -7.29
CA ASP A 107 9.83 6.33 -5.97
C ASP A 107 10.02 7.73 -5.37
N THR A 108 10.00 8.79 -6.18
CA THR A 108 10.24 10.16 -5.76
C THR A 108 9.02 11.06 -5.84
N HIS A 109 7.83 10.51 -5.81
CA HIS A 109 6.63 11.21 -6.20
C HIS A 109 5.87 11.89 -5.08
N ASN A 110 5.08 12.89 -5.51
CA ASN A 110 4.18 13.66 -4.65
C ASN A 110 2.82 12.98 -4.50
N VAL A 111 1.91 13.65 -3.79
CA VAL A 111 0.57 13.15 -3.48
C VAL A 111 -0.24 12.84 -4.74
N GLU A 112 -0.15 13.70 -5.76
CA GLU A 112 -0.93 13.53 -6.99
C GLU A 112 -0.57 12.24 -7.72
N THR A 113 0.71 11.93 -7.82
CA THR A 113 1.19 10.70 -8.44
C THR A 113 0.74 9.48 -7.67
N GLU A 114 0.79 9.52 -6.33
CA GLU A 114 0.34 8.43 -5.49
C GLU A 114 -1.18 8.21 -5.63
N LEU A 115 -1.96 9.27 -5.72
CA LEU A 115 -3.39 9.17 -5.96
C LEU A 115 -3.70 8.55 -7.32
N ALA A 116 -2.95 8.91 -8.36
CA ALA A 116 -3.09 8.32 -9.68
C ALA A 116 -2.77 6.83 -9.68
N LYS A 117 -1.72 6.42 -8.98
CA LYS A 117 -1.36 5.00 -8.81
C LYS A 117 -2.46 4.24 -8.08
N MET A 118 -2.97 4.81 -7.01
CA MET A 118 -4.03 4.21 -6.23
C MET A 118 -5.30 4.00 -7.07
N GLU A 119 -5.65 4.98 -7.88
CA GLU A 119 -6.79 4.90 -8.75
C GLU A 119 -6.60 3.82 -9.83
N LEU A 120 -5.42 3.74 -10.43
CA LEU A 120 -5.08 2.69 -11.39
C LEU A 120 -5.24 1.30 -10.77
N THR A 121 -4.72 1.11 -9.56
CA THR A 121 -4.83 -0.16 -8.84
C THR A 121 -6.30 -0.51 -8.62
N ARG A 122 -7.11 0.45 -8.22
CA ARG A 122 -8.55 0.25 -8.00
C ARG A 122 -9.26 -0.16 -9.28
N VAL A 123 -8.96 0.50 -10.39
CA VAL A 123 -9.56 0.20 -11.69
C VAL A 123 -9.18 -1.21 -12.15
N LEU A 124 -7.91 -1.59 -12.03
CA LEU A 124 -7.45 -2.93 -12.37
C LEU A 124 -8.14 -4.00 -11.54
N ASN A 125 -8.24 -3.79 -10.23
CA ASN A 125 -8.90 -4.74 -9.33
C ASN A 125 -10.39 -4.87 -9.66
N ALA A 126 -11.07 -3.76 -9.94
CA ALA A 126 -12.47 -3.78 -10.32
C ALA A 126 -12.68 -4.52 -11.65
N PHE A 127 -11.80 -4.28 -12.62
CA PHE A 127 -11.83 -4.97 -13.92
C PHE A 127 -11.65 -6.47 -13.74
N LEU A 128 -10.63 -6.90 -13.01
CA LEU A 128 -10.37 -8.32 -12.77
C LEU A 128 -11.50 -8.99 -12.01
N SER A 129 -12.10 -8.29 -11.05
CA SER A 129 -13.21 -8.82 -10.27
C SER A 129 -14.49 -8.97 -11.10
N SER A 130 -14.64 -8.20 -12.17
CA SER A 130 -15.80 -8.28 -13.06
C SER A 130 -15.70 -9.39 -14.08
N LEU A 131 -14.51 -9.96 -14.27
CA LEU A 131 -14.30 -11.04 -15.24
C LEU A 131 -14.66 -12.41 -14.67
N PRO A 132 -15.24 -13.31 -15.48
CA PRO A 132 -15.31 -14.73 -15.12
C PRO A 132 -13.91 -15.29 -14.88
N GLU A 133 -13.81 -16.30 -14.04
CA GLU A 133 -12.53 -16.89 -13.68
C GLU A 133 -11.68 -17.28 -14.89
N THR A 134 -12.30 -17.88 -15.90
CA THR A 134 -11.61 -18.31 -17.10
C THR A 134 -10.99 -17.12 -17.86
N GLU A 135 -11.74 -16.05 -18.04
CA GLU A 135 -11.26 -14.85 -18.73
C GLU A 135 -10.18 -14.14 -17.92
N ARG A 136 -10.33 -14.13 -16.61
CA ARG A 136 -9.31 -13.56 -15.72
C ARG A 136 -7.99 -14.31 -15.88
N ASN A 137 -8.01 -15.63 -15.91
CA ASN A 137 -6.82 -16.44 -16.06
C ASN A 137 -6.17 -16.22 -17.43
N VAL A 138 -6.95 -16.08 -18.49
CA VAL A 138 -6.44 -15.76 -19.83
C VAL A 138 -5.76 -14.40 -19.83
N PHE A 139 -6.37 -13.40 -19.21
CA PHE A 139 -5.78 -12.06 -19.09
C PHE A 139 -4.44 -12.11 -18.36
N LEU A 140 -4.38 -12.78 -17.23
CA LEU A 140 -3.18 -12.90 -16.41
C LEU A 140 -2.06 -13.68 -17.11
N CYS A 141 -2.41 -14.66 -17.92
CA CYS A 141 -1.42 -15.42 -18.69
C CYS A 141 -0.80 -14.62 -19.84
N ARG A 142 -1.45 -13.59 -20.34
CA ARG A 142 -0.97 -12.73 -21.41
C ARG A 142 -0.09 -11.58 -20.92
N TYR A 143 -0.24 -11.21 -19.69
CA TYR A 143 0.43 -10.08 -19.07
C TYR A 143 1.20 -10.50 -17.85
#